data_dcb4617a1000c9135d9f6c36360d9b8d
#
_entry.id   dcb4617a1000c9135d9f6c36360d9b8d
#
_cell.length_a   1.000
_cell.length_b   1.000
_cell.length_c   1.000
_cell.angle_alpha   90.00
_cell.angle_beta   90.00
_cell.angle_gamma   90.00
#
_symmetry.space_group_name_H-M   'P 1'
#
loop_
_entity.id
_entity.type
_entity.pdbx_description
1 polymer ?
#
loop_
_entity_poly.entity_id
_entity_poly.type
_entity_poly.pdbx_seq_one_letter_code
_entity_poly.pdbx_strand_id
1 'polypeptide(L)'
;DLSNYVLSFNDFFETDKWLHLTFQYQNTVFSALYNKEKEKCFLLSAANKNLKPDEIRYWGAYTITKDQLVMPIEANWLKIEFDRLSPQYMKKINLNQYKDIKESDNPVLVFYKLK
;
A
#
# COMPACT_ATOMS: atom_id res chain seq x y z
N ASP A 1 -30.90 -2.37 3.12
CA ASP A 1 -29.80 -2.02 2.24
C ASP A 1 -28.44 -2.47 2.82
N LEU A 2 -27.72 -3.29 2.08
CA LEU A 2 -26.43 -3.87 2.50
C LEU A 2 -25.26 -2.91 2.25
N SER A 3 -25.46 -1.77 1.61
CA SER A 3 -24.39 -0.84 1.25
C SER A 3 -23.62 -0.27 2.45
N ASN A 4 -24.24 -0.27 3.63
CA ASN A 4 -23.62 0.22 4.87
C ASN A 4 -22.86 -0.85 5.67
N TYR A 5 -22.72 -2.04 5.11
CA TYR A 5 -22.07 -3.16 5.78
C TYR A 5 -20.84 -3.62 5.00
N VAL A 6 -19.89 -4.18 5.72
CA VAL A 6 -18.78 -4.90 5.10
C VAL A 6 -19.32 -6.20 4.51
N LEU A 7 -19.21 -6.37 3.19
CA LEU A 7 -19.77 -7.50 2.48
C LEU A 7 -18.85 -8.72 2.40
N SER A 8 -17.53 -8.48 2.39
CA SER A 8 -16.56 -9.57 2.32
C SER A 8 -15.19 -9.14 2.85
N PHE A 9 -14.45 -10.13 3.34
CA PHE A 9 -13.03 -10.01 3.63
C PHE A 9 -12.27 -10.80 2.57
N ASN A 10 -11.34 -10.13 1.86
CA ASN A 10 -10.60 -10.75 0.76
C ASN A 10 -9.26 -11.32 1.22
N ASP A 11 -8.50 -10.56 1.98
CA ASP A 11 -7.18 -10.94 2.47
C ASP A 11 -7.02 -10.64 3.94
N PHE A 12 -6.16 -11.45 4.58
CA PHE A 12 -5.91 -11.38 6.00
C PHE A 12 -4.47 -11.78 6.27
N PHE A 13 -3.72 -10.90 6.91
CA PHE A 13 -2.35 -11.17 7.35
C PHE A 13 -2.19 -10.75 8.81
N GLU A 14 -1.56 -11.58 9.61
CA GLU A 14 -1.39 -11.32 11.04
C GLU A 14 0.03 -11.59 11.49
N THR A 15 0.56 -10.68 12.31
CA THR A 15 1.78 -10.84 13.10
C THR A 15 1.47 -10.60 14.56
N ASP A 16 2.46 -10.72 15.44
CA ASP A 16 2.27 -10.45 16.86
C ASP A 16 1.77 -9.02 17.14
N LYS A 17 2.22 -8.06 16.33
CA LYS A 17 1.90 -6.64 16.48
C LYS A 17 0.80 -6.13 15.58
N TRP A 18 0.63 -6.73 14.41
CA TRP A 18 -0.17 -6.15 13.34
C TRP A 18 -1.21 -7.12 12.81
N LEU A 19 -2.33 -6.56 12.41
CA LEU A 19 -3.35 -7.24 11.65
C LEU A 19 -3.67 -6.42 10.40
N HIS A 20 -3.59 -7.05 9.23
CA HIS A 20 -3.96 -6.43 7.96
C HIS A 20 -5.18 -7.13 7.38
N LEU A 21 -6.19 -6.36 7.01
CA LEU A 21 -7.42 -6.84 6.38
C LEU A 21 -7.65 -6.11 5.07
N THR A 22 -8.10 -6.84 4.06
CA THR A 22 -8.69 -6.24 2.85
C THR A 22 -10.16 -6.61 2.80
N PHE A 23 -11.02 -5.63 2.62
CA PHE A 23 -12.46 -5.81 2.66
C PHE A 23 -13.17 -4.92 1.65
N GLN A 24 -14.41 -5.26 1.33
CA GLN A 24 -15.28 -4.48 0.46
C GLN A 24 -16.36 -3.78 1.27
N TYR A 25 -16.48 -2.48 1.03
CA TYR A 25 -17.51 -1.64 1.64
C TYR A 25 -18.00 -0.63 0.61
N GLN A 26 -19.32 -0.53 0.44
CA GLN A 26 -19.97 0.38 -0.54
C GLN A 26 -19.34 0.30 -1.94
N ASN A 27 -19.19 -0.92 -2.45
CA ASN A 27 -18.60 -1.21 -3.76
C ASN A 27 -17.13 -0.76 -3.93
N THR A 28 -16.44 -0.46 -2.84
CA THR A 28 -15.03 -0.05 -2.84
C THR A 28 -14.23 -1.03 -2.00
N VAL A 29 -13.04 -1.38 -2.50
CA VAL A 29 -12.11 -2.22 -1.76
C VAL A 29 -11.21 -1.34 -0.90
N PHE A 30 -11.17 -1.64 0.37
CA PHE A 30 -10.34 -0.97 1.37
C PHE A 30 -9.38 -1.96 2.01
N SER A 31 -8.29 -1.44 2.53
CA SER A 31 -7.43 -2.17 3.44
C SER A 31 -7.36 -1.46 4.79
N ALA A 32 -7.37 -2.24 5.84
CA ALA A 32 -7.19 -1.74 7.21
C ALA A 32 -5.96 -2.38 7.84
N LEU A 33 -5.20 -1.59 8.55
CA LEU A 33 -4.05 -2.02 9.32
C LEU A 33 -4.30 -1.72 10.78
N TYR A 34 -4.29 -2.75 11.61
CA TYR A 34 -4.55 -2.65 13.05
C TYR A 34 -3.27 -2.91 13.85
N ASN A 35 -2.92 -1.95 14.69
CA ASN A 35 -1.82 -2.10 15.66
C ASN A 35 -2.37 -2.66 16.97
N LYS A 36 -2.00 -3.89 17.29
CA LYS A 36 -2.52 -4.61 18.46
C LYS A 36 -2.07 -4.01 19.79
N GLU A 37 -0.85 -3.49 19.85
CA GLU A 37 -0.30 -2.88 21.09
C GLU A 37 -0.95 -1.54 21.40
N LYS A 38 -1.13 -0.72 20.37
CA LYS A 38 -1.70 0.63 20.50
C LYS A 38 -3.21 0.65 20.38
N GLU A 39 -3.81 -0.47 20.00
CA GLU A 39 -5.25 -0.60 19.72
C GLU A 39 -5.75 0.46 18.75
N LYS A 40 -4.96 0.72 17.69
CA LYS A 40 -5.28 1.71 16.66
C LYS A 40 -5.44 1.06 15.29
N CYS A 41 -6.46 1.51 14.58
CA CYS A 41 -6.75 1.08 13.22
C CYS A 41 -6.45 2.22 12.23
N PHE A 42 -5.77 1.88 11.14
CA PHE A 42 -5.48 2.79 10.04
C PHE A 42 -6.15 2.27 8.78
N LEU A 43 -6.86 3.16 8.08
CA LEU A 43 -7.47 2.82 6.80
C LEU A 43 -6.50 3.18 5.68
N LEU A 44 -6.21 2.19 4.82
CA LEU A 44 -5.32 2.33 3.67
C LEU A 44 -6.15 2.28 2.39
N SER A 45 -5.82 3.12 1.41
CA SER A 45 -6.54 3.13 0.15
C SER A 45 -5.64 3.59 -1.00
N ALA A 46 -5.67 2.84 -2.10
CA ALA A 46 -5.02 3.25 -3.35
C ALA A 46 -5.78 4.39 -4.05
N ALA A 47 -7.04 4.61 -3.70
CA ALA A 47 -7.89 5.63 -4.30
C ALA A 47 -7.71 7.03 -3.71
N ASN A 48 -6.79 7.20 -2.77
CA ASN A 48 -6.56 8.50 -2.16
C ASN A 48 -6.07 9.52 -3.21
N LYS A 49 -6.86 10.58 -3.42
CA LYS A 49 -6.58 11.64 -4.39
C LYS A 49 -5.71 12.77 -3.84
N ASN A 50 -5.51 12.81 -2.52
CA ASN A 50 -4.82 13.89 -1.81
C ASN A 50 -3.40 13.51 -1.38
N LEU A 51 -2.75 12.64 -2.15
CA LEU A 51 -1.38 12.21 -1.87
C LEU A 51 -0.37 13.34 -2.05
N LYS A 52 0.56 13.47 -1.12
CA LYS A 52 1.64 14.44 -1.18
C LYS A 52 2.77 13.95 -2.11
N PRO A 53 3.60 14.86 -2.64
CA PRO A 53 4.74 14.47 -3.49
C PRO A 53 5.80 13.64 -2.78
N ASP A 54 5.81 13.61 -1.46
CA ASP A 54 6.72 12.82 -0.62
C ASP A 54 6.04 11.62 0.05
N GLU A 55 4.98 11.13 -0.57
CA GLU A 55 4.18 10.02 -0.07
C GLU A 55 3.89 9.04 -1.21
N ILE A 56 4.37 7.80 -1.08
CA ILE A 56 4.06 6.77 -2.06
C ILE A 56 2.64 6.24 -1.86
N ARG A 57 1.94 6.00 -2.97
CA ARG A 57 0.58 5.45 -2.93
C ARG A 57 0.59 4.01 -2.41
N TYR A 58 -0.45 3.66 -1.65
CA TYR A 58 -0.69 2.28 -1.27
C TYR A 58 -1.31 1.51 -2.45
N TRP A 59 -0.59 0.53 -2.98
CA TRP A 59 -1.01 -0.29 -4.13
C TRP A 59 -1.52 -1.69 -3.75
N GLY A 60 -1.64 -1.96 -2.46
CA GLY A 60 -2.01 -3.26 -1.92
C GLY A 60 -0.82 -3.99 -1.30
N ALA A 61 -1.06 -4.70 -0.21
CA ALA A 61 -0.04 -5.49 0.44
C ALA A 61 -0.09 -6.93 -0.03
N TYR A 62 1.08 -7.52 -0.24
CA TYR A 62 1.23 -8.95 -0.46
C TYR A 62 1.28 -9.70 0.89
N THR A 63 2.00 -9.17 1.85
CA THR A 63 2.14 -9.75 3.19
C THR A 63 2.72 -8.74 4.18
N ILE A 64 2.72 -9.12 5.45
CA ILE A 64 3.45 -8.41 6.51
C ILE A 64 4.54 -9.34 7.04
N THR A 65 5.76 -8.84 7.17
CA THR A 65 6.88 -9.54 7.82
C THR A 65 7.36 -8.70 8.99
N LYS A 66 7.23 -9.22 10.23
CA LYS A 66 7.56 -8.50 11.46
C LYS A 66 6.87 -7.13 11.51
N ASP A 67 7.60 -6.07 11.18
CA ASP A 67 7.15 -4.68 11.20
C ASP A 67 7.19 -4.03 9.81
N GLN A 68 7.22 -4.84 8.75
CA GLN A 68 7.25 -4.34 7.37
C GLN A 68 6.05 -4.84 6.57
N LEU A 69 5.38 -3.90 5.91
CA LEU A 69 4.38 -4.19 4.91
C LEU A 69 5.09 -4.39 3.57
N VAL A 70 4.87 -5.52 2.92
CA VAL A 70 5.47 -5.82 1.61
C VAL A 70 4.44 -5.53 0.53
N MET A 71 4.76 -4.58 -0.35
CA MET A 71 3.87 -4.09 -1.38
C MET A 71 4.51 -4.25 -2.76
N PRO A 72 3.98 -5.14 -3.62
CA PRO A 72 4.45 -5.21 -5.00
C PRO A 72 3.84 -4.07 -5.81
N ILE A 73 4.66 -3.41 -6.61
CA ILE A 73 4.21 -2.39 -7.56
C ILE A 73 4.56 -2.85 -8.96
N GLU A 74 3.56 -3.05 -9.80
CA GLU A 74 3.78 -3.36 -11.21
C GLU A 74 4.46 -2.20 -11.94
N ALA A 75 5.25 -2.52 -12.96
CA ALA A 75 6.08 -1.53 -13.66
C ALA A 75 5.27 -0.37 -14.24
N ASN A 76 4.09 -0.63 -14.78
CA ASN A 76 3.21 0.41 -15.31
C ASN A 76 2.69 1.35 -14.21
N TRP A 77 2.40 0.83 -13.02
CA TRP A 77 1.98 1.66 -11.87
C TRP A 77 3.15 2.45 -11.30
N LEU A 78 4.35 1.87 -11.31
CA LEU A 78 5.54 2.56 -10.86
C LEU A 78 5.84 3.80 -11.72
N LYS A 79 5.59 3.74 -13.02
CA LYS A 79 5.69 4.90 -13.91
C LYS A 79 4.76 6.05 -13.50
N ILE A 80 3.55 5.72 -13.06
CA ILE A 80 2.60 6.73 -12.54
C ILE A 80 3.19 7.40 -11.29
N GLU A 81 3.84 6.64 -10.42
CA GLU A 81 4.49 7.20 -9.24
C GLU A 81 5.65 8.14 -9.60
N PHE A 82 6.44 7.83 -10.64
CA PHE A 82 7.52 8.71 -11.11
C PHE A 82 7.03 10.09 -11.52
N ASP A 83 5.86 10.18 -12.12
CA ASP A 83 5.29 11.46 -12.56
C ASP A 83 4.77 12.30 -11.39
N ARG A 84 4.49 11.69 -10.26
CA ARG A 84 3.86 12.32 -9.11
C ARG A 84 4.82 12.64 -7.98
N LEU A 85 5.76 11.75 -7.69
CA LEU A 85 6.67 11.89 -6.54
C LEU A 85 7.74 12.95 -6.77
N SER A 86 8.12 13.64 -5.69
CA SER A 86 9.22 14.60 -5.76
C SER A 86 10.56 13.90 -6.00
N PRO A 87 11.50 14.54 -6.74
CA PRO A 87 12.84 13.96 -6.94
C PRO A 87 13.58 13.67 -5.63
N GLN A 88 13.40 14.51 -4.62
CA GLN A 88 14.02 14.33 -3.30
C GLN A 88 13.50 13.06 -2.61
N TYR A 89 12.20 12.84 -2.68
CA TYR A 89 11.58 11.65 -2.09
C TYR A 89 11.98 10.37 -2.84
N MET A 90 11.97 10.41 -4.17
CA MET A 90 12.42 9.29 -5.00
C MET A 90 13.85 8.87 -4.68
N LYS A 91 14.73 9.85 -4.46
CA LYS A 91 16.12 9.59 -4.06
C LYS A 91 16.19 8.97 -2.66
N LYS A 92 15.40 9.49 -1.72
CA LYS A 92 15.34 9.00 -0.33
C LYS A 92 14.94 7.54 -0.25
N ILE A 93 14.01 7.09 -1.08
CA ILE A 93 13.52 5.71 -1.10
C ILE A 93 14.19 4.83 -2.17
N ASN A 94 15.28 5.32 -2.78
CA ASN A 94 16.03 4.63 -3.85
C ASN A 94 15.20 4.27 -5.09
N LEU A 95 14.13 5.01 -5.36
CA LEU A 95 13.26 4.74 -6.50
C LEU A 95 13.91 5.15 -7.83
N ASN A 96 14.88 6.08 -7.80
CA ASN A 96 15.60 6.55 -8.98
C ASN A 96 16.27 5.43 -9.78
N GLN A 97 16.68 4.34 -9.15
CA GLN A 97 17.29 3.20 -9.83
C GLN A 97 16.36 2.52 -10.85
N TYR A 98 15.06 2.78 -10.78
CA TYR A 98 14.05 2.19 -11.67
C TYR A 98 13.53 3.16 -12.73
N LYS A 99 14.21 4.28 -12.99
CA LYS A 99 13.75 5.30 -13.96
C LYS A 99 13.48 4.74 -15.34
N ASP A 100 14.29 3.76 -15.78
CA ASP A 100 14.20 3.18 -17.12
C ASP A 100 13.40 1.89 -17.16
N ILE A 101 12.59 1.63 -16.11
CA ILE A 101 11.76 0.42 -16.05
C ILE A 101 10.77 0.39 -17.22
N LYS A 102 10.62 -0.78 -17.83
CA LYS A 102 9.68 -1.04 -18.92
C LYS A 102 8.42 -1.69 -18.38
N GLU A 103 7.31 -1.51 -19.08
CA GLU A 103 6.02 -2.10 -18.68
C GLU A 103 6.06 -3.62 -18.58
N SER A 104 6.95 -4.26 -19.35
CA SER A 104 7.14 -5.71 -19.34
C SER A 104 8.07 -6.21 -18.23
N ASP A 105 8.68 -5.31 -17.46
CA ASP A 105 9.57 -5.71 -16.38
C ASP A 105 8.79 -6.28 -15.19
N ASN A 106 9.48 -7.04 -14.36
CA ASN A 106 8.91 -7.62 -13.16
C ASN A 106 8.46 -6.52 -12.17
N PRO A 107 7.46 -6.82 -11.33
CA PRO A 107 7.08 -5.92 -10.25
C PRO A 107 8.24 -5.60 -9.31
N VAL A 108 8.24 -4.40 -8.76
CA VAL A 108 9.19 -3.95 -7.75
C VAL A 108 8.55 -4.12 -6.37
N LEU A 109 9.27 -4.74 -5.44
CA LEU A 109 8.81 -4.87 -4.06
C LEU A 109 9.21 -3.66 -3.24
N VAL A 110 8.22 -3.05 -2.61
CA VAL A 110 8.42 -1.95 -1.65
C VAL A 110 8.21 -2.49 -0.25
N PHE A 111 9.21 -2.29 0.61
CA PHE A 111 9.15 -2.66 2.02
C PHE A 111 8.84 -1.41 2.84
N TYR A 112 7.64 -1.34 3.35
CA TYR A 112 7.15 -0.19 4.11
C TYR A 112 7.25 -0.49 5.60
N LYS A 113 8.12 0.23 6.31
CA LYS A 113 8.31 0.00 7.74
C LYS A 113 7.12 0.56 8.53
N LEU A 114 6.52 -0.28 9.34
CA LEU A 114 5.43 0.08 10.24
C LEU A 114 6.00 0.54 11.59
N LYS A 115 5.46 1.64 12.11
CA LYS A 115 5.93 2.23 13.37
C LYS A 115 4.97 1.99 14.52
#